data_eb565d613b54911424004b001ab48f97
#
_entry.id   eb565d613b54911424004b001ab48f97
#
_cell.length_a   1.000
_cell.length_b   1.000
_cell.length_c   1.000
_cell.angle_alpha   90.00
_cell.angle_beta   90.00
_cell.angle_gamma   90.00
#
_symmetry.space_group_name_H-M   'P 1'
#
loop_
_entity.id
_entity.type
_entity.pdbx_description
1 polymer ?
#
loop_
_entity_poly.entity_id
_entity_poly.type
_entity_poly.pdbx_seq_one_letter_code
_entity_poly.pdbx_strand_id
1 'polypeptide(L)'
;MLFKIDDCLTELEIPHWIDGGTLLGAVRENGNMLPWEDDIDIAFLMNEKNTWNHVLAVIKKIASDARYSVQYVERDETICVNFDPPGPWPFLYELNRLRGGLNVDLIGYSEGWNHQGRRIVDRYSSKGVLQRNRNGRFEIPYDQALPLATIPFLGKMVPCPCKPAEFLRTMYGDYTRVDYTWLSEEAVDGRRKADAQFHKEHGEKG
;
A
#
# COMPACT_ATOMS: atom_id res chain seq x y z
N MET A 1 -0.38 -8.02 -10.93
CA MET A 1 -0.50 -6.57 -11.26
C MET A 1 0.63 -5.78 -10.60
N LEU A 2 0.93 -5.94 -9.32
CA LEU A 2 2.02 -5.24 -8.61
C LEU A 2 3.29 -5.10 -9.48
N PHE A 3 3.88 -6.20 -9.90
CA PHE A 3 5.16 -6.16 -10.63
C PHE A 3 5.08 -5.50 -12.02
N LYS A 4 3.92 -5.50 -12.67
CA LYS A 4 3.72 -4.73 -13.92
C LYS A 4 3.71 -3.22 -13.64
N ILE A 5 3.11 -2.82 -12.52
CA ILE A 5 3.09 -1.42 -12.08
C ILE A 5 4.50 -0.99 -11.66
N ASP A 6 5.18 -1.80 -10.86
CA ASP A 6 6.56 -1.58 -10.40
C ASP A 6 7.52 -1.40 -11.59
N ASP A 7 7.52 -2.35 -12.53
CA ASP A 7 8.34 -2.29 -13.75
C ASP A 7 8.06 -0.99 -14.53
N CYS A 8 6.78 -0.65 -14.73
CA CYS A 8 6.39 0.53 -15.50
C CYS A 8 6.76 1.85 -14.80
N LEU A 9 6.53 1.98 -13.50
CA LEU A 9 6.90 3.17 -12.74
C LEU A 9 8.42 3.34 -12.69
N THR A 10 9.17 2.22 -12.63
CA THR A 10 10.63 2.20 -12.70
C THR A 10 11.12 2.69 -14.06
N GLU A 11 10.58 2.17 -15.18
CA GLU A 11 10.93 2.59 -16.54
C GLU A 11 10.66 4.09 -16.80
N LEU A 12 9.65 4.64 -16.14
CA LEU A 12 9.28 6.05 -16.24
C LEU A 12 9.99 6.93 -15.21
N GLU A 13 10.90 6.38 -14.43
CA GLU A 13 11.63 7.09 -13.37
C GLU A 13 10.71 7.78 -12.36
N ILE A 14 9.52 7.20 -12.11
CA ILE A 14 8.59 7.67 -11.07
C ILE A 14 8.99 7.03 -9.74
N PRO A 15 9.49 7.78 -8.76
CA PRO A 15 9.85 7.23 -7.46
C PRO A 15 8.60 6.65 -6.79
N HIS A 16 8.66 5.36 -6.43
CA HIS A 16 7.55 4.64 -5.83
C HIS A 16 8.07 3.56 -4.87
N TRP A 17 7.21 3.09 -3.99
CA TRP A 17 7.55 2.04 -3.01
C TRP A 17 6.29 1.29 -2.57
N ILE A 18 6.45 0.07 -2.05
CA ILE A 18 5.36 -0.61 -1.36
C ILE A 18 5.07 0.10 -0.03
N ASP A 19 3.78 0.30 0.29
CA ASP A 19 3.32 1.09 1.42
C ASP A 19 2.36 0.32 2.33
N GLY A 20 1.85 0.95 3.35
CA GLY A 20 0.72 0.46 4.14
C GLY A 20 0.87 -0.96 4.68
N GLY A 21 -0.20 -1.73 4.53
CA GLY A 21 -0.27 -3.15 4.89
C GLY A 21 0.71 -4.02 4.10
N THR A 22 0.98 -3.66 2.85
CA THR A 22 1.94 -4.35 1.99
C THR A 22 3.37 -4.24 2.52
N LEU A 23 3.82 -3.04 2.90
CA LEU A 23 5.14 -2.84 3.51
C LEU A 23 5.22 -3.55 4.87
N LEU A 24 4.16 -3.46 5.66
CA LEU A 24 4.09 -4.14 6.95
C LEU A 24 4.24 -5.66 6.79
N GLY A 25 3.57 -6.26 5.81
CA GLY A 25 3.71 -7.67 5.46
C GLY A 25 5.15 -8.01 5.04
N ALA A 26 5.73 -7.22 4.12
CA ALA A 26 7.11 -7.43 3.67
C ALA A 26 8.12 -7.47 4.83
N VAL A 27 7.95 -6.57 5.82
CA VAL A 27 8.85 -6.47 6.99
C VAL A 27 8.55 -7.56 8.02
N ARG A 28 7.27 -7.78 8.36
CA ARG A 28 6.86 -8.64 9.47
C ARG A 28 6.79 -10.11 9.08
N GLU A 29 6.38 -10.40 7.82
CA GLU A 29 6.15 -11.75 7.30
C GLU A 29 7.25 -12.22 6.34
N ASN A 30 8.50 -11.70 6.50
CA ASN A 30 9.68 -12.11 5.73
C ASN A 30 9.44 -12.07 4.21
N GLY A 31 8.89 -10.98 3.70
CA GLY A 31 8.64 -10.80 2.27
C GLY A 31 7.32 -11.38 1.78
N ASN A 32 6.40 -11.69 2.65
CA ASN A 32 5.04 -12.12 2.31
C ASN A 32 4.00 -11.07 2.65
N MET A 33 2.78 -11.26 2.16
CA MET A 33 1.62 -10.48 2.59
C MET A 33 1.22 -10.86 4.01
N LEU A 34 0.53 -9.94 4.68
CA LEU A 34 -0.15 -10.27 5.92
C LEU A 34 -1.25 -11.31 5.64
N PRO A 35 -1.49 -12.29 6.54
CA PRO A 35 -2.44 -13.39 6.30
C PRO A 35 -3.89 -12.95 6.03
N TRP A 36 -4.24 -11.75 6.42
CA TRP A 36 -5.60 -11.18 6.27
C TRP A 36 -5.68 -10.03 5.26
N GLU A 37 -4.56 -9.64 4.65
CA GLU A 37 -4.52 -8.57 3.65
C GLU A 37 -4.88 -9.14 2.29
N ASP A 38 -5.75 -8.44 1.58
CA ASP A 38 -6.25 -8.81 0.26
C ASP A 38 -6.01 -7.74 -0.81
N ASP A 39 -5.32 -6.65 -0.45
CA ASP A 39 -4.91 -5.57 -1.34
C ASP A 39 -3.39 -5.34 -1.32
N ILE A 40 -2.94 -4.56 -2.27
CA ILE A 40 -1.54 -4.13 -2.40
C ILE A 40 -1.52 -2.61 -2.42
N ASP A 41 -0.78 -2.03 -1.48
CA ASP A 41 -0.54 -0.60 -1.43
C ASP A 41 0.79 -0.24 -2.12
N ILE A 42 0.75 0.68 -3.06
CA ILE A 42 1.92 1.29 -3.70
C ILE A 42 1.86 2.80 -3.49
N ALA A 43 2.86 3.36 -2.87
CA ALA A 43 3.05 4.80 -2.82
C ALA A 43 3.86 5.30 -4.01
N PHE A 44 3.62 6.52 -4.46
CA PHE A 44 4.47 7.20 -5.43
C PHE A 44 4.70 8.67 -5.04
N LEU A 45 5.86 9.20 -5.41
CA LEU A 45 6.22 10.57 -5.09
C LEU A 45 5.66 11.52 -6.14
N MET A 46 4.74 12.37 -5.70
CA MET A 46 4.14 13.42 -6.53
C MET A 46 5.08 14.62 -6.70
N ASN A 47 5.09 15.16 -7.87
CA ASN A 47 5.77 16.41 -8.22
C ASN A 47 5.10 17.03 -9.46
N GLU A 48 5.67 18.09 -10.04
CA GLU A 48 5.12 18.76 -11.22
C GLU A 48 4.96 17.83 -12.44
N LYS A 49 5.79 16.78 -12.55
CA LYS A 49 5.71 15.78 -13.64
C LYS A 49 4.82 14.61 -13.25
N ASN A 50 4.94 14.11 -12.02
CA ASN A 50 4.25 12.93 -11.52
C ASN A 50 2.93 13.33 -10.84
N THR A 51 2.01 13.87 -11.62
CA THR A 51 0.67 14.24 -11.14
C THR A 51 -0.27 13.04 -11.14
N TRP A 52 -1.39 13.14 -10.43
CA TRP A 52 -2.46 12.14 -10.46
C TRP A 52 -2.90 11.79 -11.88
N ASN A 53 -3.09 12.80 -12.74
CA ASN A 53 -3.53 12.58 -14.13
C ASN A 53 -2.48 11.82 -14.94
N HIS A 54 -1.19 12.12 -14.73
CA HIS A 54 -0.11 11.44 -15.42
C HIS A 54 -0.04 9.97 -14.98
N VAL A 55 0.03 9.70 -13.68
CA VAL A 55 0.10 8.34 -13.15
C VAL A 55 -1.15 7.54 -13.51
N LEU A 56 -2.35 8.12 -13.39
CA LEU A 56 -3.60 7.48 -13.81
C LEU A 56 -3.58 7.07 -15.29
N ALA A 57 -3.09 7.93 -16.17
CA ALA A 57 -2.98 7.63 -17.61
C ALA A 57 -2.02 6.46 -17.87
N VAL A 58 -0.87 6.44 -17.18
CA VAL A 58 0.11 5.36 -17.26
C VAL A 58 -0.50 4.03 -16.79
N ILE A 59 -1.14 4.04 -15.62
CA ILE A 59 -1.75 2.82 -15.04
C ILE A 59 -2.89 2.30 -15.93
N LYS A 60 -3.72 3.18 -16.48
CA LYS A 60 -4.76 2.79 -17.44
C LYS A 60 -4.19 2.11 -18.69
N LYS A 61 -3.04 2.55 -19.17
CA LYS A 61 -2.37 1.96 -20.33
C LYS A 61 -1.90 0.53 -20.05
N ILE A 62 -1.28 0.27 -18.90
CA ILE A 62 -0.82 -1.08 -18.55
C ILE A 62 -1.94 -2.01 -18.10
N ALA A 63 -3.06 -1.46 -17.64
CA ALA A 63 -4.26 -2.19 -17.26
C ALA A 63 -5.23 -2.42 -18.45
N SER A 64 -4.91 -1.95 -19.67
CA SER A 64 -5.73 -2.06 -20.87
C SER A 64 -5.96 -3.51 -21.35
N ASP A 65 -5.25 -4.46 -20.80
CA ASP A 65 -5.55 -5.89 -20.85
C ASP A 65 -6.86 -6.13 -20.07
N ALA A 66 -7.96 -6.40 -20.75
CA ALA A 66 -9.38 -6.43 -20.36
C ALA A 66 -9.78 -7.10 -19.01
N ARG A 67 -8.84 -7.31 -18.11
CA ARG A 67 -9.02 -7.94 -16.79
C ARG A 67 -8.92 -6.99 -15.61
N TYR A 68 -8.63 -5.71 -15.85
CA TYR A 68 -8.44 -4.74 -14.80
C TYR A 68 -9.20 -3.47 -15.11
N SER A 69 -9.97 -2.98 -14.14
CA SER A 69 -10.52 -1.63 -14.14
C SER A 69 -9.64 -0.70 -13.34
N VAL A 70 -9.50 0.54 -13.80
CA VAL A 70 -8.69 1.57 -13.15
C VAL A 70 -9.53 2.80 -12.95
N GLN A 71 -9.63 3.25 -11.71
CA GLN A 71 -10.37 4.45 -11.34
C GLN A 71 -9.61 5.29 -10.33
N TYR A 72 -9.82 6.60 -10.40
CA TYR A 72 -9.40 7.52 -9.34
C TYR A 72 -10.56 7.69 -8.36
N VAL A 73 -10.32 7.42 -7.10
CA VAL A 73 -11.31 7.55 -6.03
C VAL A 73 -11.08 8.87 -5.31
N GLU A 74 -11.89 9.88 -5.65
CA GLU A 74 -11.75 11.24 -5.10
C GLU A 74 -11.86 11.31 -3.57
N ARG A 75 -12.67 10.45 -2.97
CA ARG A 75 -12.86 10.43 -1.52
C ARG A 75 -11.57 10.13 -0.79
N ASP A 76 -10.81 9.16 -1.29
CA ASP A 76 -9.63 8.62 -0.64
C ASP A 76 -8.34 9.11 -1.32
N GLU A 77 -8.47 9.88 -2.43
CA GLU A 77 -7.36 10.38 -3.26
C GLU A 77 -6.37 9.25 -3.62
N THR A 78 -6.93 8.18 -4.21
CA THR A 78 -6.22 6.94 -4.51
C THR A 78 -6.57 6.49 -5.91
N ILE A 79 -5.60 5.96 -6.66
CA ILE A 79 -5.87 5.24 -7.90
C ILE A 79 -6.04 3.77 -7.55
N CYS A 80 -7.25 3.24 -7.75
CA CYS A 80 -7.55 1.84 -7.51
C CYS A 80 -7.49 1.05 -8.81
N VAL A 81 -6.76 -0.06 -8.80
CA VAL A 81 -6.67 -1.02 -9.90
C VAL A 81 -7.33 -2.31 -9.43
N ASN A 82 -8.53 -2.57 -9.90
CA ASN A 82 -9.31 -3.75 -9.52
C ASN A 82 -9.16 -4.85 -10.55
N PHE A 83 -9.04 -6.10 -10.10
CA PHE A 83 -9.10 -7.25 -10.97
C PHE A 83 -10.55 -7.60 -11.29
N ASP A 84 -10.92 -7.53 -12.57
CA ASP A 84 -12.23 -7.91 -13.06
C ASP A 84 -12.15 -9.35 -13.64
N PRO A 85 -12.66 -10.38 -12.93
CA PRO A 85 -12.62 -11.74 -13.43
C PRO A 85 -13.42 -11.87 -14.73
N PRO A 86 -12.92 -12.61 -15.74
CA PRO A 86 -13.64 -12.78 -16.99
C PRO A 86 -14.93 -13.63 -16.81
N GLY A 87 -16.04 -13.20 -17.43
CA GLY A 87 -17.24 -13.99 -17.57
C GLY A 87 -18.52 -13.39 -16.99
N PRO A 88 -19.66 -14.03 -17.24
CA PRO A 88 -20.98 -13.53 -16.87
C PRO A 88 -21.34 -13.84 -15.39
N TRP A 89 -20.36 -13.75 -14.51
CA TRP A 89 -20.55 -14.05 -13.10
C TRP A 89 -20.51 -12.76 -12.26
N PRO A 90 -21.56 -11.91 -12.32
CA PRO A 90 -21.64 -10.72 -11.44
C PRO A 90 -21.54 -11.08 -9.96
N PHE A 91 -21.86 -12.30 -9.60
CA PHE A 91 -21.72 -12.86 -8.27
C PHE A 91 -20.25 -12.96 -7.78
N LEU A 92 -19.31 -13.37 -8.64
CA LEU A 92 -17.88 -13.40 -8.26
C LEU A 92 -17.30 -11.99 -8.13
N TYR A 93 -17.76 -11.04 -8.95
CA TYR A 93 -17.41 -9.63 -8.82
C TYR A 93 -17.92 -9.06 -7.49
N GLU A 94 -19.18 -9.30 -7.14
CA GLU A 94 -19.74 -8.87 -5.87
C GLU A 94 -19.09 -9.57 -4.66
N LEU A 95 -18.75 -10.85 -4.76
CA LEU A 95 -18.00 -11.57 -3.73
C LEU A 95 -16.59 -11.01 -3.55
N ASN A 96 -15.88 -10.69 -4.64
CA ASN A 96 -14.59 -10.02 -4.57
C ASN A 96 -14.72 -8.61 -3.96
N ARG A 97 -15.73 -7.84 -4.38
CA ARG A 97 -16.00 -6.51 -3.83
C ARG A 97 -16.37 -6.56 -2.33
N LEU A 98 -17.17 -7.55 -1.92
CA LEU A 98 -17.56 -7.74 -0.52
C LEU A 98 -16.43 -8.29 0.36
N ARG A 99 -15.41 -8.90 -0.23
CA ARG A 99 -14.23 -9.44 0.46
C ARG A 99 -13.01 -8.54 0.38
N GLY A 100 -13.16 -7.31 -0.12
CA GLY A 100 -12.06 -6.39 -0.31
C GLY A 100 -11.36 -6.50 -1.67
N GLY A 101 -11.59 -7.56 -2.44
CA GLY A 101 -11.08 -7.78 -3.80
C GLY A 101 -9.55 -7.76 -3.90
N LEU A 102 -8.96 -8.49 -4.86
CA LEU A 102 -7.53 -8.34 -5.18
C LEU A 102 -7.33 -7.03 -5.94
N ASN A 103 -7.11 -5.94 -5.23
CA ASN A 103 -6.83 -4.62 -5.80
C ASN A 103 -5.40 -4.14 -5.51
N VAL A 104 -4.98 -3.20 -6.32
CA VAL A 104 -3.75 -2.44 -6.06
C VAL A 104 -4.15 -0.97 -5.92
N ASP A 105 -3.82 -0.39 -4.79
CA ASP A 105 -4.07 1.01 -4.49
C ASP A 105 -2.78 1.82 -4.64
N LEU A 106 -2.83 2.87 -5.47
CA LEU A 106 -1.72 3.79 -5.63
C LEU A 106 -2.00 5.07 -4.86
N ILE A 107 -1.10 5.40 -3.96
CA ILE A 107 -1.20 6.48 -2.99
C ILE A 107 -0.15 7.55 -3.31
N GLY A 108 -0.59 8.79 -3.50
CA GLY A 108 0.33 9.90 -3.75
C GLY A 108 0.95 10.42 -2.45
N TYR A 109 2.25 10.62 -2.47
CA TYR A 109 3.01 11.31 -1.42
C TYR A 109 3.67 12.57 -1.99
N SER A 110 3.85 13.59 -1.19
CA SER A 110 4.57 14.82 -1.54
C SER A 110 5.65 15.13 -0.54
N GLU A 111 6.72 15.74 -1.02
CA GLU A 111 7.74 16.32 -0.14
C GLU A 111 7.27 17.68 0.39
N GLY A 112 7.66 17.96 1.62
CA GLY A 112 7.33 19.22 2.26
C GLY A 112 8.19 19.50 3.48
N TRP A 113 7.79 20.53 4.22
CA TRP A 113 8.41 20.92 5.49
C TRP A 113 7.32 21.03 6.54
N ASN A 114 7.54 20.42 7.68
CA ASN A 114 6.60 20.56 8.79
C ASN A 114 6.78 21.92 9.52
N HIS A 115 5.89 22.17 10.46
CA HIS A 115 5.90 23.42 11.25
C HIS A 115 7.17 23.62 12.12
N GLN A 116 7.97 22.56 12.29
CA GLN A 116 9.26 22.61 13.00
C GLN A 116 10.45 22.81 12.04
N GLY A 117 10.20 23.04 10.74
CA GLY A 117 11.23 23.20 9.72
C GLY A 117 11.99 21.91 9.39
N ARG A 118 11.39 20.75 9.64
CA ARG A 118 11.95 19.45 9.25
C ARG A 118 11.42 19.02 7.89
N ARG A 119 12.29 18.54 7.01
CA ARG A 119 11.88 17.96 5.72
C ARG A 119 11.15 16.65 5.97
N ILE A 120 9.99 16.52 5.36
CA ILE A 120 9.09 15.38 5.51
C ILE A 120 8.61 14.88 4.17
N VAL A 121 8.11 13.65 4.15
CA VAL A 121 7.26 13.09 3.11
C VAL A 121 5.90 12.83 3.73
N ASP A 122 4.84 13.28 3.07
CA ASP A 122 3.50 13.18 3.62
C ASP A 122 2.51 12.72 2.54
N ARG A 123 1.48 11.97 2.93
CA ARG A 123 0.43 11.56 2.03
C ARG A 123 -0.27 12.79 1.46
N TYR A 124 -0.29 12.88 0.15
CA TYR A 124 -0.89 14.02 -0.53
C TYR A 124 -2.40 14.10 -0.27
N SER A 125 -2.88 15.30 0.05
CA SER A 125 -4.29 15.61 0.10
C SER A 125 -4.58 16.97 -0.52
N SER A 126 -5.40 16.99 -1.57
CA SER A 126 -5.86 18.22 -2.23
C SER A 126 -6.71 19.09 -1.31
N LYS A 127 -7.30 18.52 -0.27
CA LYS A 127 -8.17 19.19 0.70
C LYS A 127 -7.40 19.82 1.85
N GLY A 128 -6.05 19.71 1.86
CA GLY A 128 -5.21 20.20 2.95
C GLY A 128 -5.45 19.48 4.29
N VAL A 129 -6.35 18.51 4.31
CA VAL A 129 -6.62 17.67 5.46
C VAL A 129 -5.69 16.48 5.36
N LEU A 130 -4.57 16.55 6.04
CA LEU A 130 -3.68 15.42 6.22
C LEU A 130 -4.49 14.25 6.79
N GLN A 131 -4.53 13.13 6.09
CA GLN A 131 -5.11 11.93 6.67
C GLN A 131 -4.28 11.61 7.92
N ARG A 132 -4.97 11.60 9.05
CA ARG A 132 -4.33 11.32 10.33
C ARG A 132 -4.06 9.82 10.43
N ASN A 133 -2.81 9.45 10.72
CA ASN A 133 -2.58 8.15 11.33
C ASN A 133 -3.30 8.11 12.71
N ARG A 134 -3.37 6.96 13.36
CA ARG A 134 -3.94 6.81 14.72
C ARG A 134 -3.31 7.78 15.74
N ASN A 135 -2.13 8.32 15.45
CA ASN A 135 -1.35 9.24 16.30
C ASN A 135 -1.38 10.70 15.81
N GLY A 136 -2.12 11.04 14.73
CA GLY A 136 -2.40 12.42 14.35
C GLY A 136 -1.97 12.90 12.98
N ARG A 137 -0.79 12.60 12.46
CA ARG A 137 -0.28 13.08 11.17
C ARG A 137 0.72 12.08 10.58
N PHE A 138 0.70 11.92 9.24
CA PHE A 138 1.71 11.16 8.51
C PHE A 138 2.95 12.01 8.16
N GLU A 139 3.41 12.84 9.07
CA GLU A 139 4.67 13.58 8.87
C GLU A 139 5.86 12.63 8.98
N ILE A 140 6.13 11.91 7.90
CA ILE A 140 7.24 10.95 7.86
C ILE A 140 8.53 11.71 7.62
N PRO A 141 9.54 11.59 8.50
CA PRO A 141 10.84 12.19 8.26
C PRO A 141 11.39 11.76 6.89
N TYR A 142 11.87 12.72 6.11
CA TYR A 142 12.38 12.49 4.75
C TYR A 142 13.44 11.39 4.69
N ASP A 143 14.33 11.35 5.67
CA ASP A 143 15.42 10.39 5.80
C ASP A 143 14.98 8.98 6.22
N GLN A 144 13.68 8.77 6.52
CA GLN A 144 13.09 7.44 6.69
C GLN A 144 12.54 6.89 5.37
N ALA A 145 12.10 7.77 4.47
CA ALA A 145 11.51 7.39 3.19
C ALA A 145 12.56 7.36 2.06
N LEU A 146 13.41 8.37 1.96
CA LEU A 146 14.30 8.61 0.83
C LEU A 146 15.78 8.73 1.25
N PRO A 147 16.75 8.32 0.35
CA PRO A 147 16.51 7.67 -0.95
C PRO A 147 15.91 6.27 -0.79
N LEU A 148 15.14 5.80 -1.76
CA LEU A 148 14.52 4.47 -1.69
C LEU A 148 15.56 3.35 -1.56
N ALA A 149 15.19 2.32 -0.81
CA ALA A 149 15.87 1.04 -0.73
C ALA A 149 15.05 -0.05 -1.46
N THR A 150 15.44 -1.30 -1.33
CA THR A 150 14.67 -2.43 -1.83
C THR A 150 14.51 -3.50 -0.74
N ILE A 151 13.41 -4.23 -0.78
CA ILE A 151 13.08 -5.30 0.14
C ILE A 151 12.53 -6.51 -0.64
N PRO A 152 12.81 -7.75 -0.21
CA PRO A 152 12.14 -8.93 -0.77
C PRO A 152 10.63 -8.85 -0.53
N PHE A 153 9.82 -9.08 -1.58
CA PHE A 153 8.37 -9.21 -1.46
C PHE A 153 7.82 -10.12 -2.55
N LEU A 154 7.10 -11.18 -2.18
CA LEU A 154 6.53 -12.21 -3.07
C LEU A 154 7.54 -12.76 -4.09
N GLY A 155 8.78 -12.99 -3.64
CA GLY A 155 9.85 -13.59 -4.45
C GLY A 155 10.60 -12.62 -5.37
N LYS A 156 10.33 -11.31 -5.31
CA LYS A 156 11.07 -10.26 -6.02
C LYS A 156 11.60 -9.19 -5.08
N MET A 157 12.62 -8.45 -5.52
CA MET A 157 13.05 -7.22 -4.85
C MET A 157 12.19 -6.08 -5.36
N VAL A 158 11.56 -5.35 -4.45
CA VAL A 158 10.69 -4.20 -4.76
C VAL A 158 11.16 -2.95 -4.02
N PRO A 159 10.91 -1.74 -4.54
CA PRO A 159 11.24 -0.51 -3.84
C PRO A 159 10.51 -0.38 -2.50
N CYS A 160 11.22 0.09 -1.50
CA CYS A 160 10.69 0.38 -0.18
C CYS A 160 11.32 1.66 0.39
N PRO A 161 10.75 2.27 1.45
CA PRO A 161 11.41 3.33 2.20
C PRO A 161 12.80 2.91 2.67
N CYS A 162 13.76 3.85 2.72
CA CYS A 162 15.15 3.51 3.08
C CYS A 162 15.31 2.95 4.51
N LYS A 163 14.39 3.32 5.41
CA LYS A 163 14.32 2.80 6.78
C LYS A 163 12.94 2.21 7.07
N PRO A 164 12.58 1.06 6.48
CA PRO A 164 11.21 0.55 6.52
C PRO A 164 10.68 0.33 7.95
N ALA A 165 11.52 -0.10 8.88
CA ALA A 165 11.13 -0.30 10.27
C ALA A 165 10.81 1.02 11.00
N GLU A 166 11.57 2.09 10.74
CA GLU A 166 11.31 3.41 11.32
C GLU A 166 10.08 4.05 10.68
N PHE A 167 9.94 3.92 9.36
CA PHE A 167 8.79 4.37 8.59
C PHE A 167 7.50 3.74 9.13
N LEU A 168 7.46 2.42 9.28
CA LEU A 168 6.31 1.71 9.85
C LEU A 168 6.03 2.13 11.30
N ARG A 169 7.07 2.38 12.10
CA ARG A 169 6.88 2.87 13.46
C ARG A 169 6.28 4.27 13.50
N THR A 170 6.64 5.12 12.55
CA THR A 170 6.03 6.45 12.39
C THR A 170 4.56 6.34 11.99
N MET A 171 4.21 5.39 11.10
CA MET A 171 2.83 5.18 10.65
C MET A 171 1.94 4.50 11.69
N TYR A 172 2.43 3.44 12.31
CA TYR A 172 1.61 2.51 13.11
C TYR A 172 1.97 2.45 14.59
N GLY A 173 3.06 3.12 15.02
CA GLY A 173 3.57 2.96 16.37
C GLY A 173 4.27 1.61 16.55
N ASP A 174 3.89 0.85 17.57
CA ASP A 174 4.42 -0.51 17.78
C ASP A 174 3.74 -1.50 16.82
N TYR A 175 4.25 -1.59 15.61
CA TYR A 175 3.74 -2.47 14.56
C TYR A 175 4.15 -3.95 14.75
N THR A 176 4.96 -4.26 15.74
CA THR A 176 5.38 -5.64 16.03
C THR A 176 4.23 -6.46 16.64
N ARG A 177 3.20 -5.78 17.14
CA ARG A 177 2.01 -6.39 17.71
C ARG A 177 0.81 -6.17 16.81
N VAL A 178 -0.03 -7.20 16.67
CA VAL A 178 -1.31 -7.07 15.98
C VAL A 178 -2.30 -6.38 16.92
N ASP A 179 -2.80 -5.23 16.49
CA ASP A 179 -3.84 -4.50 17.21
C ASP A 179 -5.22 -4.84 16.62
N TYR A 180 -6.02 -5.52 17.40
CA TYR A 180 -7.38 -5.93 17.02
C TYR A 180 -8.48 -5.02 17.60
N THR A 181 -8.14 -3.94 18.30
CA THR A 181 -9.11 -3.12 19.06
C THR A 181 -10.14 -2.40 18.20
N TRP A 182 -9.87 -2.27 16.89
CA TRP A 182 -10.75 -1.60 15.93
C TRP A 182 -11.68 -2.55 15.16
N LEU A 183 -11.60 -3.85 15.44
CA LEU A 183 -12.39 -4.88 14.78
C LEU A 183 -13.60 -5.30 15.66
N SER A 184 -14.66 -5.80 15.01
CA SER A 184 -15.66 -6.56 15.71
C SER A 184 -15.10 -7.87 16.28
N GLU A 185 -15.71 -8.44 17.31
CA GLU A 185 -15.26 -9.71 17.90
C GLU A 185 -15.15 -10.84 16.88
N GLU A 186 -16.10 -10.94 15.95
CA GLU A 186 -16.09 -11.93 14.87
C GLU A 186 -14.91 -11.73 13.90
N ALA A 187 -14.62 -10.48 13.54
CA ALA A 187 -13.48 -10.15 12.68
C ALA A 187 -12.13 -10.38 13.38
N VAL A 188 -12.05 -10.14 14.70
CA VAL A 188 -10.89 -10.47 15.53
C VAL A 188 -10.61 -11.96 15.52
N ASP A 189 -11.64 -12.80 15.71
CA ASP A 189 -11.48 -14.25 15.73
C ASP A 189 -11.05 -14.78 14.34
N GLY A 190 -11.64 -14.24 13.27
CA GLY A 190 -11.23 -14.57 11.90
C GLY A 190 -9.76 -14.25 11.61
N ARG A 191 -9.29 -13.06 11.99
CA ARG A 191 -7.88 -12.65 11.81
C ARG A 191 -6.91 -13.48 12.65
N ARG A 192 -7.22 -13.74 13.90
CA ARG A 192 -6.39 -14.61 14.77
C ARG A 192 -6.24 -16.01 14.21
N LYS A 193 -7.33 -16.58 13.63
CA LYS A 193 -7.27 -17.90 12.98
C LYS A 193 -6.40 -17.88 11.73
N ALA A 194 -6.53 -16.85 10.88
CA ALA A 194 -5.72 -16.69 9.69
C ALA A 194 -4.24 -16.52 10.03
N ASP A 195 -3.90 -15.70 11.03
CA ASP A 195 -2.53 -15.49 11.51
C ASP A 195 -1.93 -16.81 12.06
N ALA A 196 -2.68 -17.52 12.90
CA ALA A 196 -2.24 -18.80 13.45
C ALA A 196 -2.02 -19.87 12.37
N GLN A 197 -2.88 -19.92 11.37
CA GLN A 197 -2.74 -20.85 10.25
C GLN A 197 -1.52 -20.51 9.39
N PHE A 198 -1.31 -19.21 9.08
CA PHE A 198 -0.15 -18.74 8.33
C PHE A 198 1.16 -19.14 9.02
N HIS A 199 1.31 -18.91 10.33
CA HIS A 199 2.51 -19.28 11.08
C HIS A 199 2.71 -20.79 11.15
N LYS A 200 1.63 -21.56 11.20
CA LYS A 200 1.71 -23.03 11.13
C LYS A 200 2.22 -23.54 9.77
N GLU A 201 1.84 -22.88 8.68
CA GLU A 201 2.23 -23.27 7.32
C GLU A 201 3.65 -22.78 6.95
N HIS A 202 4.10 -21.63 7.51
CA HIS A 202 5.36 -20.98 7.13
C HIS A 202 6.44 -20.99 8.22
N GLY A 203 6.15 -21.59 9.38
CA GLY A 203 7.06 -21.69 10.52
C GLY A 203 7.02 -20.50 11.46
N GLU A 204 7.26 -20.72 12.75
CA GLU A 204 7.44 -19.65 13.72
C GLU A 204 8.76 -18.91 13.46
N LYS A 205 8.69 -17.58 13.50
CA LYS A 205 9.90 -16.74 13.52
C LYS A 205 10.58 -16.93 14.88
N GLY A 206 11.76 -17.52 14.86
CA GLY A 206 12.65 -17.60 16.03
C GLY A 206 13.21 -16.25 16.42
#